data_8c70d01a04f904554a2fe12074b4e7c3
#
_entry.id   8c70d01a04f904554a2fe12074b4e7c3
#
_cell.length_a   1.000
_cell.length_b   1.000
_cell.length_c   1.000
_cell.angle_alpha   90.00
_cell.angle_beta   90.00
_cell.angle_gamma   90.00
#
_symmetry.space_group_name_H-M   'P 1'
#
loop_
_entity.id
_entity.type
_entity.pdbx_description
1 polymer ?
#
loop_
_entity_poly.entity_id
_entity_poly.type
_entity_poly.pdbx_seq_one_letter_code
_entity_poly.pdbx_strand_id
1 'polypeptide(L)'
;MKNLKLLPLFLLICALSFACCETDKQPQKVLRHVVLFGFDSTVTANQVKEIEEAFQALPQQIEEIKGYEWGTDCSPEGLQKGLTHCFLVTFHSEKDRDAYLIHPAHQAFGKLINGKLSAITVVDYWTK
;
A
#
# COMPACT_ATOMS: atom_id res chain seq x y z
N MET A 1 -0.26 81.03 25.38
CA MET A 1 -0.16 79.87 26.29
C MET A 1 -1.33 78.92 25.94
N LYS A 2 -1.11 77.96 25.12
CA LYS A 2 -2.15 76.95 24.75
C LYS A 2 -1.51 75.59 24.93
N ASN A 3 -1.99 74.86 25.94
CA ASN A 3 -1.58 73.50 26.26
C ASN A 3 -2.16 72.52 25.25
N LEU A 4 -1.30 71.96 24.41
CA LEU A 4 -1.68 70.89 23.48
C LEU A 4 -1.53 69.56 24.23
N LYS A 5 -2.66 68.96 24.58
CA LYS A 5 -2.73 67.63 25.20
C LYS A 5 -2.55 66.58 24.09
N LEU A 6 -1.42 65.89 24.11
CA LEU A 6 -1.23 64.68 23.29
C LEU A 6 -2.09 63.54 23.84
N LEU A 7 -2.97 63.01 22.97
CA LEU A 7 -3.75 61.84 23.23
C LEU A 7 -2.94 60.60 22.77
N PRO A 8 -2.71 59.58 23.60
CA PRO A 8 -2.00 58.38 23.14
C PRO A 8 -2.94 57.51 22.30
N LEU A 9 -2.53 57.28 21.05
CA LEU A 9 -3.16 56.34 20.12
C LEU A 9 -2.88 54.93 20.59
N PHE A 10 -3.88 54.28 21.21
CA PHE A 10 -3.85 52.87 21.54
C PHE A 10 -3.99 52.05 20.25
N LEU A 11 -2.89 51.49 19.77
CA LEU A 11 -2.85 50.55 18.65
C LEU A 11 -3.36 49.18 19.16
N LEU A 12 -4.63 48.86 18.92
CA LEU A 12 -5.22 47.57 19.22
C LEU A 12 -4.75 46.56 18.17
N ILE A 13 -3.67 45.82 18.50
CA ILE A 13 -3.19 44.71 17.68
C ILE A 13 -4.13 43.53 17.92
N CYS A 14 -5.05 43.34 16.97
CA CYS A 14 -5.93 42.17 16.93
C CYS A 14 -5.09 40.99 16.42
N ALA A 15 -4.52 40.19 17.34
CA ALA A 15 -3.87 38.92 17.02
C ALA A 15 -4.95 37.92 16.59
N LEU A 16 -5.12 37.76 15.27
CA LEU A 16 -5.88 36.62 14.73
C LEU A 16 -5.07 35.34 14.98
N SER A 17 -5.38 34.68 16.08
CA SER A 17 -4.94 33.31 16.30
C SER A 17 -5.66 32.39 15.29
N PHE A 18 -4.98 32.06 14.19
CA PHE A 18 -5.38 30.94 13.35
C PHE A 18 -5.17 29.66 14.18
N ALA A 19 -6.21 29.20 14.84
CA ALA A 19 -6.27 27.85 15.38
C ALA A 19 -6.27 26.91 14.18
N CYS A 20 -5.11 26.37 13.82
CA CYS A 20 -4.99 25.25 12.90
C CYS A 20 -5.66 24.07 13.58
N CYS A 21 -6.90 23.78 13.19
CA CYS A 21 -7.61 22.58 13.60
C CYS A 21 -6.96 21.42 12.84
N GLU A 22 -5.89 20.84 13.37
CA GLU A 22 -5.40 19.53 12.95
C GLU A 22 -6.52 18.55 13.27
N THR A 23 -7.31 18.22 12.25
CA THR A 23 -8.21 17.08 12.32
C THR A 23 -7.33 15.85 12.42
N ASP A 24 -7.25 15.27 13.60
CA ASP A 24 -6.65 13.96 13.86
C ASP A 24 -7.45 12.93 13.06
N LYS A 25 -7.09 12.79 11.76
CA LYS A 25 -7.68 11.77 10.90
C LYS A 25 -7.11 10.45 11.39
N GLN A 26 -7.89 9.72 12.18
CA GLN A 26 -7.63 8.33 12.48
C GLN A 26 -7.23 7.62 11.17
N PRO A 27 -6.13 6.86 11.16
CA PRO A 27 -5.68 6.18 9.95
C PRO A 27 -6.82 5.31 9.42
N GLN A 28 -7.18 5.54 8.16
CA GLN A 28 -8.24 4.76 7.53
C GLN A 28 -7.85 3.29 7.52
N LYS A 29 -8.70 2.43 8.08
CA LYS A 29 -8.51 0.99 8.02
C LYS A 29 -8.50 0.54 6.56
N VAL A 30 -7.52 -0.28 6.22
CA VAL A 30 -7.38 -0.85 4.86
C VAL A 30 -7.28 -2.37 4.94
N LEU A 31 -7.73 -3.03 3.88
CA LEU A 31 -7.59 -4.46 3.71
C LEU A 31 -6.24 -4.75 3.04
N ARG A 32 -5.44 -5.57 3.70
CA ARG A 32 -4.16 -6.07 3.18
C ARG A 32 -4.33 -7.48 2.64
N HIS A 33 -3.87 -7.69 1.44
CA HIS A 33 -3.81 -8.98 0.76
C HIS A 33 -2.33 -9.33 0.59
N VAL A 34 -1.82 -10.20 1.45
CA VAL A 34 -0.43 -10.65 1.47
C VAL A 34 -0.32 -11.93 0.67
N VAL A 35 0.55 -11.94 -0.32
CA VAL A 35 0.79 -13.10 -1.18
C VAL A 35 2.27 -13.47 -1.10
N LEU A 36 2.55 -14.70 -0.70
CA LEU A 36 3.91 -15.23 -0.62
C LEU A 36 4.12 -16.32 -1.65
N PHE A 37 5.22 -16.25 -2.42
CA PHE A 37 5.58 -17.25 -3.41
C PHE A 37 6.89 -17.96 -3.06
N GLY A 38 6.89 -19.29 -3.23
CA GLY A 38 8.06 -20.11 -3.43
C GLY A 38 8.06 -20.63 -4.87
N PHE A 39 9.16 -20.47 -5.59
CA PHE A 39 9.27 -20.96 -6.96
C PHE A 39 9.77 -22.41 -7.03
N ASP A 40 9.29 -23.16 -8.02
CA ASP A 40 9.80 -24.47 -8.30
C ASP A 40 11.25 -24.39 -8.80
N SER A 41 12.05 -25.39 -8.48
CA SER A 41 13.49 -25.45 -8.81
C SER A 41 13.77 -25.48 -10.32
N THR A 42 12.77 -25.78 -11.13
CA THR A 42 12.88 -25.79 -12.61
C THR A 42 12.63 -24.42 -13.23
N VAL A 43 12.13 -23.45 -12.43
CA VAL A 43 11.83 -22.09 -12.91
C VAL A 43 13.12 -21.29 -13.02
N THR A 44 13.38 -20.74 -14.20
CA THR A 44 14.57 -19.94 -14.46
C THR A 44 14.47 -18.53 -13.88
N ALA A 45 15.62 -17.87 -13.65
CA ALA A 45 15.66 -16.49 -13.17
C ALA A 45 14.90 -15.52 -14.11
N ASN A 46 14.91 -15.75 -15.41
CA ASN A 46 14.15 -14.92 -16.36
C ASN A 46 12.63 -15.10 -16.19
N GLN A 47 12.17 -16.32 -15.92
CA GLN A 47 10.75 -16.58 -15.64
C GLN A 47 10.32 -15.98 -14.30
N VAL A 48 11.17 -16.01 -13.28
CA VAL A 48 10.90 -15.31 -12.01
C VAL A 48 10.73 -13.83 -12.26
N LYS A 49 11.68 -13.20 -12.98
CA LYS A 49 11.62 -11.78 -13.34
C LYS A 49 10.36 -11.43 -14.14
N GLU A 50 9.95 -12.25 -15.08
CA GLU A 50 8.70 -12.07 -15.82
C GLU A 50 7.49 -12.05 -14.90
N ILE A 51 7.45 -12.91 -13.89
CA ILE A 51 6.37 -12.97 -12.90
C ILE A 51 6.38 -11.74 -11.98
N GLU A 52 7.55 -11.30 -11.51
CA GLU A 52 7.72 -10.07 -10.74
C GLU A 52 7.19 -8.86 -11.51
N GLU A 53 7.59 -8.69 -12.76
CA GLU A 53 7.16 -7.60 -13.64
C GLU A 53 5.65 -7.66 -13.92
N ALA A 54 5.11 -8.85 -14.15
CA ALA A 54 3.69 -9.03 -14.39
C ALA A 54 2.84 -8.69 -13.16
N PHE A 55 3.26 -9.08 -11.95
CA PHE A 55 2.56 -8.69 -10.72
C PHE A 55 2.64 -7.18 -10.51
N GLN A 56 3.83 -6.60 -10.67
CA GLN A 56 4.05 -5.15 -10.53
C GLN A 56 3.22 -4.32 -11.51
N ALA A 57 2.81 -4.88 -12.63
CA ALA A 57 1.97 -4.21 -13.61
C ALA A 57 0.46 -4.23 -13.25
N LEU A 58 0.01 -5.10 -12.34
CA LEU A 58 -1.41 -5.21 -11.98
C LEU A 58 -2.03 -3.90 -11.46
N PRO A 59 -1.36 -3.11 -10.61
CA PRO A 59 -1.92 -1.84 -10.13
C PRO A 59 -2.26 -0.82 -11.21
N GLN A 60 -1.61 -0.91 -12.38
CA GLN A 60 -1.89 -0.05 -13.53
C GLN A 60 -3.07 -0.55 -14.37
N GLN A 61 -3.49 -1.80 -14.17
CA GLN A 61 -4.54 -2.46 -14.93
C GLN A 61 -5.83 -2.65 -14.13
N ILE A 62 -5.74 -2.61 -12.80
CA ILE A 62 -6.83 -2.90 -11.86
C ILE A 62 -6.98 -1.72 -10.90
N GLU A 63 -8.02 -0.91 -11.11
CA GLU A 63 -8.23 0.33 -10.36
C GLU A 63 -8.59 0.10 -8.88
N GLU A 64 -9.08 -1.09 -8.53
CA GLU A 64 -9.39 -1.48 -7.16
C GLU A 64 -8.14 -1.56 -6.27
N ILE A 65 -6.96 -1.78 -6.85
CA ILE A 65 -5.69 -1.77 -6.09
C ILE A 65 -5.37 -0.34 -5.66
N LYS A 66 -5.33 -0.12 -4.35
CA LYS A 66 -5.06 1.20 -3.73
C LYS A 66 -3.63 1.35 -3.22
N GLY A 67 -2.90 0.26 -3.14
CA GLY A 67 -1.50 0.23 -2.77
C GLY A 67 -0.86 -1.10 -3.12
N TYR A 68 0.43 -1.05 -3.42
CA TYR A 68 1.19 -2.22 -3.78
C TYR A 68 2.65 -2.02 -3.36
N GLU A 69 3.19 -3.04 -2.73
CA GLU A 69 4.63 -3.15 -2.47
C GLU A 69 5.04 -4.63 -2.54
N TRP A 70 6.29 -4.89 -2.79
CA TRP A 70 6.82 -6.25 -2.81
C TRP A 70 8.31 -6.28 -2.50
N GLY A 71 8.78 -7.47 -2.15
CA GLY A 71 10.20 -7.71 -1.91
C GLY A 71 10.52 -9.19 -1.80
N THR A 72 11.82 -9.48 -1.68
CA THR A 72 12.32 -10.84 -1.49
C THR A 72 12.73 -11.04 -0.03
N ASP A 73 12.69 -12.30 0.42
CA ASP A 73 13.10 -12.68 1.77
C ASP A 73 14.56 -12.28 2.05
N CYS A 74 14.76 -11.63 3.19
CA CYS A 74 16.08 -11.28 3.70
C CYS A 74 16.20 -11.61 5.22
N SER A 75 15.27 -12.44 5.74
CA SER A 75 15.28 -12.80 7.15
C SER A 75 16.43 -13.72 7.50
N PRO A 76 17.23 -13.40 8.53
CA PRO A 76 18.30 -14.30 9.00
C PRO A 76 17.79 -15.52 9.79
N GLU A 77 16.48 -15.56 10.11
CA GLU A 77 15.90 -16.64 10.94
C GLU A 77 15.74 -17.95 10.19
N GLY A 78 15.71 -17.96 8.85
CA GLY A 78 15.56 -19.17 8.04
C GLY A 78 14.19 -19.87 8.21
N LEU A 79 13.15 -19.12 8.53
CA LEU A 79 11.81 -19.65 8.81
C LEU A 79 10.82 -19.49 7.64
N GLN A 80 11.28 -18.98 6.50
CA GLN A 80 10.46 -18.67 5.31
C GLN A 80 9.92 -19.91 4.59
N LYS A 81 10.39 -21.12 4.92
CA LYS A 81 9.88 -22.41 4.39
C LYS A 81 9.83 -22.46 2.85
N GLY A 82 10.82 -21.88 2.17
CA GLY A 82 10.90 -21.83 0.71
C GLY A 82 10.08 -20.71 0.07
N LEU A 83 9.38 -19.89 0.84
CA LEU A 83 8.68 -18.68 0.36
C LEU A 83 9.70 -17.55 0.26
N THR A 84 10.01 -17.13 -0.95
CA THR A 84 11.11 -16.19 -1.24
C THR A 84 10.63 -14.80 -1.63
N HIS A 85 9.38 -14.67 -2.05
CA HIS A 85 8.79 -13.40 -2.49
C HIS A 85 7.56 -13.07 -1.68
N CYS A 86 7.43 -11.81 -1.31
CA CYS A 86 6.27 -11.27 -0.61
C CYS A 86 5.71 -10.10 -1.41
N PHE A 87 4.42 -10.17 -1.73
CA PHE A 87 3.66 -9.11 -2.39
C PHE A 87 2.56 -8.66 -1.44
N LEU A 88 2.44 -7.36 -1.25
CA LEU A 88 1.40 -6.76 -0.41
C LEU A 88 0.52 -5.86 -1.27
N VAL A 89 -0.72 -6.28 -1.46
CA VAL A 89 -1.73 -5.50 -2.16
C VAL A 89 -2.69 -4.88 -1.15
N THR A 90 -3.08 -3.63 -1.38
CA THR A 90 -3.98 -2.90 -0.48
C THR A 90 -5.29 -2.59 -1.18
N PHE A 91 -6.39 -2.83 -0.49
CA PHE A 91 -7.74 -2.47 -0.92
C PHE A 91 -8.44 -1.62 0.15
N HIS A 92 -9.46 -0.85 -0.26
CA HIS A 92 -10.28 -0.11 0.68
C HIS A 92 -11.51 -0.90 1.16
N SER A 93 -11.86 -1.99 0.48
CA SER A 93 -12.98 -2.85 0.83
C SER A 93 -12.78 -4.31 0.39
N GLU A 94 -13.55 -5.23 0.98
CA GLU A 94 -13.62 -6.61 0.51
C GLU A 94 -14.18 -6.69 -0.91
N LYS A 95 -15.12 -5.80 -1.24
CA LYS A 95 -15.67 -5.72 -2.60
C LYS A 95 -14.59 -5.40 -3.63
N ASP A 96 -13.64 -4.51 -3.32
CA ASP A 96 -12.53 -4.20 -4.21
C ASP A 96 -11.61 -5.43 -4.38
N ARG A 97 -11.29 -6.12 -3.28
CA ARG A 97 -10.52 -7.36 -3.31
C ARG A 97 -11.22 -8.43 -4.14
N ASP A 98 -12.53 -8.61 -3.98
CA ASP A 98 -13.31 -9.60 -4.72
C ASP A 98 -13.36 -9.27 -6.23
N ALA A 99 -13.49 -7.98 -6.59
CA ALA A 99 -13.40 -7.51 -7.97
C ALA A 99 -12.00 -7.78 -8.57
N TYR A 100 -10.94 -7.52 -7.81
CA TYR A 100 -9.57 -7.86 -8.20
C TYR A 100 -9.40 -9.36 -8.50
N LEU A 101 -9.92 -10.25 -7.67
CA LEU A 101 -9.76 -11.70 -7.84
C LEU A 101 -10.37 -12.22 -9.15
N ILE A 102 -11.45 -11.63 -9.63
CA ILE A 102 -12.11 -12.01 -10.88
C ILE A 102 -11.70 -11.16 -12.08
N HIS A 103 -10.85 -10.14 -11.87
CA HIS A 103 -10.42 -9.25 -12.93
C HIS A 103 -9.62 -10.00 -14.01
N PRO A 104 -9.85 -9.74 -15.32
CA PRO A 104 -9.15 -10.45 -16.40
C PRO A 104 -7.61 -10.39 -16.30
N ALA A 105 -7.05 -9.26 -15.87
CA ALA A 105 -5.60 -9.11 -15.69
C ALA A 105 -5.08 -10.03 -14.56
N HIS A 106 -5.80 -10.14 -13.43
CA HIS A 106 -5.43 -11.05 -12.35
C HIS A 106 -5.54 -12.53 -12.79
N GLN A 107 -6.57 -12.86 -13.56
CA GLN A 107 -6.72 -14.22 -14.10
C GLN A 107 -5.61 -14.56 -15.11
N ALA A 108 -5.20 -13.60 -15.94
CA ALA A 108 -4.06 -13.77 -16.84
C ALA A 108 -2.75 -13.99 -16.07
N PHE A 109 -2.55 -13.23 -15.00
CA PHE A 109 -1.43 -13.42 -14.08
C PHE A 109 -1.48 -14.82 -13.43
N GLY A 110 -2.64 -15.28 -12.97
CA GLY A 110 -2.83 -16.63 -12.43
C GLY A 110 -2.42 -17.73 -13.42
N LYS A 111 -2.72 -17.54 -14.70
CA LYS A 111 -2.27 -18.47 -15.77
C LYS A 111 -0.75 -18.44 -15.96
N LEU A 112 -0.13 -17.26 -15.85
CA LEU A 112 1.33 -17.11 -15.98
C LEU A 112 2.09 -17.88 -14.90
N ILE A 113 1.61 -17.87 -13.66
CA ILE A 113 2.25 -18.54 -12.52
C ILE A 113 1.94 -20.03 -12.43
N ASN A 114 0.96 -20.52 -13.18
CA ASN A 114 0.52 -21.91 -13.11
C ASN A 114 1.67 -22.88 -13.41
N GLY A 115 1.90 -23.84 -12.51
CA GLY A 115 2.97 -24.84 -12.61
C GLY A 115 4.38 -24.29 -12.34
N LYS A 116 4.52 -23.04 -11.91
CA LYS A 116 5.82 -22.42 -11.61
C LYS A 116 6.11 -22.24 -10.12
N LEU A 117 5.08 -22.40 -9.27
CA LEU A 117 5.23 -22.22 -7.82
C LEU A 117 5.33 -23.58 -7.12
N SER A 118 6.30 -23.71 -6.24
CA SER A 118 6.43 -24.83 -5.29
C SER A 118 5.54 -24.62 -4.06
N ALA A 119 5.27 -23.35 -3.70
CA ALA A 119 4.42 -22.97 -2.59
C ALA A 119 3.78 -21.59 -2.83
N ILE A 120 2.57 -21.42 -2.33
CA ILE A 120 1.86 -20.15 -2.27
C ILE A 120 1.14 -20.03 -0.93
N THR A 121 1.20 -18.85 -0.34
CA THR A 121 0.41 -18.50 0.85
C THR A 121 -0.26 -17.17 0.62
N VAL A 122 -1.55 -17.10 0.92
CA VAL A 122 -2.34 -15.87 0.86
C VAL A 122 -2.99 -15.62 2.21
N VAL A 123 -2.84 -14.40 2.71
CA VAL A 123 -3.46 -13.96 3.98
C VAL A 123 -4.06 -12.58 3.79
N ASP A 124 -5.34 -12.46 4.13
CA ASP A 124 -6.04 -11.18 4.15
C ASP A 124 -6.26 -10.72 5.59
N TYR A 125 -6.07 -9.42 5.84
CA TYR A 125 -6.39 -8.84 7.13
C TYR A 125 -6.74 -7.35 7.03
N TRP A 126 -7.58 -6.88 7.94
CA TRP A 126 -7.83 -5.47 8.14
C TRP A 126 -6.80 -4.87 9.10
N THR A 127 -6.24 -3.71 8.73
CA THR A 127 -5.40 -2.95 9.67
C THR A 127 -6.22 -2.54 10.89
N LYS A 128 -5.56 -2.54 12.06
CA LYS A 128 -6.22 -2.23 13.35
C LYS A 128 -6.02 -0.78 13.74
#